data_4638c3bbe20305af8eeb155e0363b690
#
_entry.id   4638c3bbe20305af8eeb155e0363b690
#
_cell.length_a   1.000
_cell.length_b   1.000
_cell.length_c   1.000
_cell.angle_alpha   90.00
_cell.angle_beta   90.00
_cell.angle_gamma   90.00
#
_symmetry.space_group_name_H-M   'P 1'
#
loop_
_entity.id
_entity.type
_entity.pdbx_description
1 polymer ?
#
loop_
_entity_poly.entity_id
_entity_poly.type
_entity_poly.pdbx_seq_one_letter_code
_entity_poly.pdbx_strand_id
1 'polypeptide(L)'
;MFEFAKGCAVTAEDFDQSDSVALIDGFIYSGSVTLIYSPPKQGKSWLAYGIAKRITQSEHIEQIYYLDMDNSFSTMKERGFDRHLFEIEGLVCMTKATIDVTPLQKLQEIVRYAKKDAFMGVLFVIDTIKDFIDFGSAGQAKAFMNLIVEIRDAGATVLVLHHSTKNEKGISGDQAFINSSDNIYSLRQTNRDGDKLYFALEVTHARGLVEDKNYSVDTQSLTLVEEIDVSVMLDEHESEFVHKAREVLRDTKEGLNKSKLLSKLGYRKDDKRHGSILEEHVGRFWSVKRERNIKIFRIKE
;
A
#
# COMPACT_ATOMS: atom_id res chain seq x y z
N MET A 1 23.94 -33.82 -19.98
CA MET A 1 22.80 -33.25 -19.24
C MET A 1 21.68 -34.26 -19.25
N PHE A 2 21.07 -34.56 -18.12
CA PHE A 2 19.93 -35.47 -18.05
C PHE A 2 18.74 -34.90 -18.83
N GLU A 3 17.94 -35.81 -19.43
CA GLU A 3 16.88 -35.42 -20.37
C GLU A 3 15.79 -34.55 -19.72
N PHE A 4 15.52 -34.77 -18.42
CA PHE A 4 14.58 -33.92 -17.64
C PHE A 4 15.00 -32.46 -17.48
N ALA A 5 16.28 -32.15 -17.68
CA ALA A 5 16.83 -30.79 -17.55
C ALA A 5 16.95 -30.08 -18.91
N LYS A 6 16.62 -30.76 -20.03
CA LYS A 6 16.63 -30.11 -21.35
C LYS A 6 15.50 -29.10 -21.45
N GLY A 7 15.82 -27.85 -21.79
CA GLY A 7 14.86 -26.77 -21.91
C GLY A 7 14.33 -26.19 -20.56
N CYS A 8 14.89 -26.67 -19.43
CA CYS A 8 14.55 -26.16 -18.09
C CYS A 8 15.72 -25.40 -17.46
N ALA A 9 16.89 -25.36 -18.09
CA ALA A 9 18.03 -24.60 -17.58
C ALA A 9 17.88 -23.14 -17.93
N VAL A 10 18.12 -22.29 -16.95
CA VAL A 10 18.12 -20.81 -17.11
C VAL A 10 19.25 -20.43 -18.08
N THR A 11 18.97 -19.53 -19.00
CA THR A 11 19.90 -18.96 -19.99
C THR A 11 20.12 -17.47 -19.74
N ALA A 12 21.13 -16.88 -20.36
CA ALA A 12 21.33 -15.43 -20.29
C ALA A 12 20.13 -14.65 -20.87
N GLU A 13 19.51 -15.17 -21.94
CA GLU A 13 18.36 -14.58 -22.60
C GLU A 13 17.12 -14.49 -21.68
N ASP A 14 16.99 -15.41 -20.71
CA ASP A 14 15.91 -15.35 -19.73
C ASP A 14 16.07 -14.13 -18.79
N PHE A 15 17.29 -13.69 -18.53
CA PHE A 15 17.56 -12.49 -17.73
C PHE A 15 17.41 -11.20 -18.55
N ASP A 16 17.76 -11.20 -19.83
CA ASP A 16 17.62 -10.03 -20.71
C ASP A 16 16.14 -9.65 -20.95
N GLN A 17 15.23 -10.62 -20.83
CA GLN A 17 13.79 -10.42 -20.98
C GLN A 17 13.06 -10.07 -19.66
N SER A 18 13.76 -10.12 -18.51
CA SER A 18 13.16 -10.02 -17.18
C SER A 18 13.34 -8.69 -16.49
N ASP A 19 13.66 -7.61 -17.21
CA ASP A 19 13.79 -6.29 -16.61
C ASP A 19 12.47 -5.85 -15.98
N SER A 20 12.45 -5.84 -14.65
CA SER A 20 11.31 -5.33 -13.89
C SER A 20 11.21 -3.82 -14.05
N VAL A 21 10.17 -3.36 -14.72
CA VAL A 21 9.94 -1.93 -14.98
C VAL A 21 9.18 -1.30 -13.84
N ALA A 22 9.61 -0.13 -13.39
CA ALA A 22 8.87 0.66 -12.41
C ALA A 22 7.59 1.22 -13.06
N LEU A 23 6.43 0.71 -12.64
CA LEU A 23 5.12 1.25 -13.03
C LEU A 23 4.78 2.50 -12.21
N ILE A 24 5.17 2.49 -10.94
CA ILE A 24 5.25 3.67 -10.06
C ILE A 24 6.59 3.54 -9.32
N ASP A 25 7.48 4.50 -9.54
CA ASP A 25 8.85 4.45 -9.06
C ASP A 25 8.94 4.29 -7.54
N GLY A 26 9.83 3.39 -7.09
CA GLY A 26 10.01 3.05 -5.68
C GLY A 26 8.79 2.40 -5.01
N PHE A 27 7.75 2.01 -5.77
CA PHE A 27 6.51 1.49 -5.20
C PHE A 27 5.99 0.23 -5.88
N ILE A 28 5.62 0.28 -7.16
CA ILE A 28 5.05 -0.84 -7.92
C ILE A 28 5.89 -1.13 -9.14
N TYR A 29 6.31 -2.39 -9.28
CA TYR A 29 7.10 -2.88 -10.39
C TYR A 29 6.33 -3.93 -11.18
N SER A 30 6.56 -3.98 -12.49
CA SER A 30 5.98 -5.00 -13.37
C SER A 30 6.38 -6.41 -12.91
N GLY A 31 5.47 -7.39 -13.07
CA GLY A 31 5.72 -8.78 -12.70
C GLY A 31 5.90 -9.02 -11.20
N SER A 32 5.41 -8.13 -10.32
CA SER A 32 5.51 -8.27 -8.87
C SER A 32 4.15 -8.39 -8.19
N VAL A 33 4.14 -8.96 -6.98
CA VAL A 33 2.99 -8.97 -6.06
C VAL A 33 3.22 -7.91 -4.99
N THR A 34 2.45 -6.83 -5.03
CA THR A 34 2.44 -5.79 -3.99
C THR A 34 1.19 -5.96 -3.12
N LEU A 35 1.37 -6.11 -1.82
CA LEU A 35 0.28 -6.20 -0.86
C LEU A 35 0.21 -4.93 -0.02
N ILE A 36 -0.99 -4.34 0.07
CA ILE A 36 -1.25 -3.16 0.92
C ILE A 36 -2.26 -3.56 2.00
N TYR A 37 -1.92 -3.37 3.26
CA TYR A 37 -2.83 -3.65 4.36
C TYR A 37 -3.08 -2.44 5.25
N SER A 38 -4.29 -2.36 5.80
CA SER A 38 -4.66 -1.35 6.80
C SER A 38 -5.93 -1.77 7.55
N PRO A 39 -6.28 -1.10 8.66
CA PRO A 39 -7.61 -1.20 9.24
C PRO A 39 -8.72 -0.88 8.23
N PRO A 40 -9.96 -1.29 8.50
CA PRO A 40 -11.11 -0.85 7.71
C PRO A 40 -11.21 0.68 7.66
N LYS A 41 -11.77 1.22 6.57
CA LYS A 41 -12.06 2.65 6.38
C LYS A 41 -10.84 3.57 6.28
N GLN A 42 -9.66 3.01 5.99
CA GLN A 42 -8.44 3.77 5.71
C GLN A 42 -8.25 4.15 4.23
N GLY A 43 -9.30 4.09 3.43
CA GLY A 43 -9.26 4.55 2.04
C GLY A 43 -8.51 3.66 1.04
N LYS A 44 -8.26 2.37 1.36
CA LYS A 44 -7.55 1.43 0.47
C LYS A 44 -8.06 1.43 -0.97
N SER A 45 -9.39 1.33 -1.16
CA SER A 45 -9.99 1.32 -2.50
C SER A 45 -9.76 2.64 -3.25
N TRP A 46 -9.81 3.80 -2.56
CA TRP A 46 -9.48 5.09 -3.18
C TRP A 46 -8.04 5.12 -3.70
N LEU A 47 -7.10 4.65 -2.87
CA LEU A 47 -5.71 4.55 -3.27
C LEU A 47 -5.56 3.59 -4.46
N ALA A 48 -6.19 2.42 -4.41
CA ALA A 48 -6.09 1.41 -5.48
C ALA A 48 -6.68 1.89 -6.82
N TYR A 49 -7.82 2.61 -6.81
CA TYR A 49 -8.36 3.24 -8.02
C TYR A 49 -7.44 4.35 -8.53
N GLY A 50 -6.85 5.16 -7.64
CA GLY A 50 -5.85 6.16 -8.03
C GLY A 50 -4.60 5.52 -8.64
N ILE A 51 -4.11 4.42 -8.07
CA ILE A 51 -3.01 3.61 -8.61
C ILE A 51 -3.38 3.06 -9.99
N ALA A 52 -4.56 2.45 -10.13
CA ALA A 52 -5.03 1.90 -11.39
C ALA A 52 -5.05 2.99 -12.48
N LYS A 53 -5.65 4.15 -12.19
CA LYS A 53 -5.66 5.28 -13.11
C LYS A 53 -4.27 5.79 -13.46
N ARG A 54 -3.35 5.87 -12.50
CA ARG A 54 -1.97 6.31 -12.73
C ARG A 54 -1.22 5.35 -13.63
N ILE A 55 -1.39 4.04 -13.42
CA ILE A 55 -0.68 2.99 -14.16
C ILE A 55 -1.12 2.91 -15.62
N THR A 56 -2.38 3.26 -15.98
CA THR A 56 -2.80 3.30 -17.39
C THR A 56 -2.07 4.37 -18.21
N GLN A 57 -1.38 5.29 -17.57
CA GLN A 57 -0.51 6.25 -18.25
C GLN A 57 0.87 5.65 -18.61
N SER A 58 1.16 4.44 -18.15
CA SER A 58 2.39 3.72 -18.48
C SER A 58 2.19 2.93 -19.77
N GLU A 59 3.17 2.96 -20.66
CA GLU A 59 3.19 2.15 -21.91
C GLU A 59 3.35 0.63 -21.62
N HIS A 60 3.57 0.26 -20.35
CA HIS A 60 3.83 -1.13 -19.95
C HIS A 60 2.58 -1.87 -19.46
N ILE A 61 1.43 -1.20 -19.30
CA ILE A 61 0.17 -1.82 -18.89
C ILE A 61 -0.92 -1.48 -19.90
N GLU A 62 -1.46 -2.53 -20.53
CA GLU A 62 -2.51 -2.43 -21.53
C GLU A 62 -3.89 -2.73 -20.94
N GLN A 63 -3.93 -3.57 -19.88
CA GLN A 63 -5.18 -4.06 -19.33
C GLN A 63 -5.14 -4.09 -17.80
N ILE A 64 -6.23 -3.66 -17.17
CA ILE A 64 -6.42 -3.76 -15.71
C ILE A 64 -7.67 -4.57 -15.42
N TYR A 65 -7.52 -5.64 -14.64
CA TYR A 65 -8.63 -6.39 -14.06
C TYR A 65 -8.77 -6.03 -12.58
N TYR A 66 -9.80 -5.28 -12.25
CA TYR A 66 -10.10 -4.87 -10.87
C TYR A 66 -11.21 -5.77 -10.32
N LEU A 67 -10.87 -6.62 -9.37
CA LEU A 67 -11.79 -7.50 -8.66
C LEU A 67 -12.25 -6.80 -7.38
N ASP A 68 -13.27 -5.94 -7.46
CA ASP A 68 -13.87 -5.25 -6.33
C ASP A 68 -14.97 -6.11 -5.70
N MET A 69 -14.58 -6.91 -4.72
CA MET A 69 -15.48 -7.82 -4.04
C MET A 69 -16.06 -7.25 -2.73
N ASP A 70 -15.58 -6.07 -2.30
CA ASP A 70 -16.00 -5.44 -1.03
C ASP A 70 -17.14 -4.43 -1.22
N ASN A 71 -17.18 -3.72 -2.35
CA ASN A 71 -18.13 -2.64 -2.57
C ASN A 71 -19.39 -3.10 -3.34
N SER A 72 -20.57 -2.72 -2.84
CA SER A 72 -21.82 -2.84 -3.59
C SER A 72 -21.91 -1.71 -4.65
N PHE A 73 -22.76 -1.88 -5.67
CA PHE A 73 -23.01 -0.83 -6.66
C PHE A 73 -23.51 0.48 -6.01
N SER A 74 -24.34 0.41 -4.96
CA SER A 74 -24.76 1.61 -4.22
C SER A 74 -23.58 2.32 -3.57
N THR A 75 -22.69 1.57 -2.92
CA THR A 75 -21.47 2.13 -2.32
C THR A 75 -20.53 2.73 -3.36
N MET A 76 -20.37 2.06 -4.49
CA MET A 76 -19.55 2.58 -5.60
C MET A 76 -20.12 3.90 -6.16
N LYS A 77 -21.43 3.97 -6.31
CA LYS A 77 -22.14 5.19 -6.77
C LYS A 77 -22.06 6.32 -5.75
N GLU A 78 -22.27 6.06 -4.45
CA GLU A 78 -22.12 7.05 -3.38
C GLU A 78 -20.70 7.66 -3.34
N ARG A 79 -19.69 6.85 -3.67
CA ARG A 79 -18.29 7.27 -3.76
C ARG A 79 -17.92 7.87 -5.12
N GLY A 80 -18.82 7.86 -6.09
CA GLY A 80 -18.55 8.35 -7.45
C GLY A 80 -17.63 7.45 -8.28
N PHE A 81 -17.34 6.23 -7.84
CA PHE A 81 -16.52 5.27 -8.60
C PHE A 81 -17.18 4.89 -9.94
N ASP A 82 -18.50 4.88 -10.01
CA ASP A 82 -19.27 4.61 -11.23
C ASP A 82 -18.92 5.57 -12.38
N ARG A 83 -18.54 6.81 -12.09
CA ARG A 83 -18.12 7.79 -13.09
C ARG A 83 -16.75 7.47 -13.67
N HIS A 84 -15.85 6.98 -12.82
CA HIS A 84 -14.44 6.77 -13.17
C HIS A 84 -14.17 5.40 -13.80
N LEU A 85 -15.00 4.38 -13.51
CA LEU A 85 -14.80 3.04 -14.04
C LEU A 85 -14.75 2.98 -15.58
N PHE A 86 -15.51 3.85 -16.24
CA PHE A 86 -15.59 3.93 -17.71
C PHE A 86 -14.62 4.95 -18.31
N GLU A 87 -13.96 5.76 -17.49
CA GLU A 87 -12.97 6.76 -17.92
C GLU A 87 -11.54 6.21 -17.90
N ILE A 88 -11.31 5.13 -17.15
CA ILE A 88 -9.98 4.50 -17.06
C ILE A 88 -9.86 3.52 -18.22
N GLU A 89 -9.02 3.85 -19.19
CA GLU A 89 -8.76 3.02 -20.36
C GLU A 89 -8.20 1.65 -19.94
N GLY A 90 -8.66 0.57 -20.59
CA GLY A 90 -8.24 -0.78 -20.29
C GLY A 90 -8.72 -1.34 -18.93
N LEU A 91 -9.57 -0.61 -18.17
CA LEU A 91 -10.09 -1.12 -16.91
C LEU A 91 -11.31 -2.01 -17.11
N VAL A 92 -11.25 -3.23 -16.63
CA VAL A 92 -12.39 -4.14 -16.45
C VAL A 92 -12.63 -4.36 -14.97
N CYS A 93 -13.73 -3.82 -14.45
CA CYS A 93 -14.12 -4.00 -13.05
C CYS A 93 -15.10 -5.16 -12.92
N MET A 94 -14.77 -6.13 -12.07
CA MET A 94 -15.61 -7.25 -11.70
C MET A 94 -16.03 -7.13 -10.22
N THR A 95 -17.31 -7.34 -9.95
CA THR A 95 -17.87 -7.27 -8.58
C THR A 95 -18.60 -8.57 -8.26
N LYS A 96 -18.95 -8.79 -6.98
CA LYS A 96 -19.82 -9.92 -6.59
C LYS A 96 -21.14 -9.96 -7.35
N ALA A 97 -21.63 -8.81 -7.80
CA ALA A 97 -22.90 -8.71 -8.52
C ALA A 97 -22.78 -9.02 -10.03
N THR A 98 -21.56 -8.99 -10.58
CA THR A 98 -21.31 -9.24 -12.02
C THR A 98 -20.69 -10.60 -12.30
N ILE A 99 -20.14 -11.26 -11.29
CA ILE A 99 -19.63 -12.64 -11.43
C ILE A 99 -20.73 -13.64 -11.10
N ASP A 100 -20.75 -14.75 -11.80
CA ASP A 100 -21.73 -15.85 -11.67
C ASP A 100 -21.26 -17.02 -10.77
N VAL A 101 -20.07 -16.86 -10.19
CA VAL A 101 -19.39 -17.82 -9.32
C VAL A 101 -18.87 -17.13 -8.06
N THR A 102 -18.33 -17.87 -7.11
CA THR A 102 -17.69 -17.25 -5.96
C THR A 102 -16.41 -16.50 -6.37
N PRO A 103 -15.97 -15.44 -5.62
CA PRO A 103 -14.74 -14.73 -5.93
C PRO A 103 -13.52 -15.65 -6.07
N LEU A 104 -13.38 -16.66 -5.20
CA LEU A 104 -12.29 -17.63 -5.30
C LEU A 104 -12.38 -18.49 -6.57
N GLN A 105 -13.59 -18.93 -6.96
CA GLN A 105 -13.77 -19.67 -8.21
C GLN A 105 -13.45 -18.79 -9.43
N LYS A 106 -13.80 -17.49 -9.39
CA LYS A 106 -13.43 -16.55 -10.46
C LYS A 106 -11.91 -16.42 -10.58
N LEU A 107 -11.20 -16.32 -9.47
CA LEU A 107 -9.72 -16.32 -9.48
C LEU A 107 -9.15 -17.63 -10.04
N GLN A 108 -9.73 -18.77 -9.67
CA GLN A 108 -9.35 -20.08 -10.24
C GLN A 108 -9.63 -20.17 -11.75
N GLU A 109 -10.71 -19.55 -12.24
CA GLU A 109 -10.97 -19.44 -13.69
C GLU A 109 -9.89 -18.62 -14.40
N ILE A 110 -9.50 -17.46 -13.82
CA ILE A 110 -8.42 -16.61 -14.36
C ILE A 110 -7.13 -17.41 -14.48
N VAL A 111 -6.76 -18.16 -13.43
CA VAL A 111 -5.54 -18.98 -13.41
C VAL A 111 -5.51 -20.04 -14.53
N ARG A 112 -6.65 -20.54 -15.00
CA ARG A 112 -6.68 -21.47 -16.15
C ARG A 112 -6.11 -20.87 -17.44
N TYR A 113 -6.09 -19.54 -17.54
CA TYR A 113 -5.47 -18.83 -18.66
C TYR A 113 -4.01 -18.44 -18.39
N ALA A 114 -3.49 -18.67 -17.18
CA ALA A 114 -2.13 -18.33 -16.77
C ALA A 114 -1.11 -19.29 -17.41
N LYS A 115 -0.78 -19.04 -18.66
CA LYS A 115 0.35 -19.65 -19.37
C LYS A 115 1.54 -18.72 -19.32
N LYS A 116 2.74 -19.22 -19.62
CA LYS A 116 3.93 -18.40 -19.72
C LYS A 116 3.65 -17.14 -20.55
N ASP A 117 3.93 -15.97 -19.99
CA ASP A 117 3.80 -14.63 -20.58
C ASP A 117 2.36 -14.21 -21.00
N ALA A 118 1.33 -15.01 -20.63
CA ALA A 118 -0.05 -14.73 -21.04
C ALA A 118 -0.63 -13.44 -20.44
N PHE A 119 -0.05 -12.98 -19.34
CA PHE A 119 -0.50 -11.77 -18.62
C PHE A 119 0.54 -10.65 -18.61
N MET A 120 1.48 -10.66 -19.56
CA MET A 120 2.36 -9.50 -19.79
C MET A 120 1.52 -8.25 -20.06
N GLY A 121 1.90 -7.12 -19.46
CA GLY A 121 1.13 -5.88 -19.60
C GLY A 121 -0.22 -5.86 -18.89
N VAL A 122 -0.47 -6.79 -17.98
CA VAL A 122 -1.73 -6.87 -17.21
C VAL A 122 -1.51 -6.55 -15.75
N LEU A 123 -2.34 -5.66 -15.19
CA LEU A 123 -2.46 -5.44 -13.75
C LEU A 123 -3.73 -6.13 -13.22
N PHE A 124 -3.57 -6.97 -12.21
CA PHE A 124 -4.70 -7.44 -11.40
C PHE A 124 -4.76 -6.70 -10.07
N VAL A 125 -5.94 -6.17 -9.71
CA VAL A 125 -6.22 -5.56 -8.42
C VAL A 125 -7.24 -6.43 -7.67
N ILE A 126 -6.90 -6.87 -6.46
CA ILE A 126 -7.73 -7.73 -5.62
C ILE A 126 -8.21 -6.92 -4.41
N ASP A 127 -9.47 -6.49 -4.40
CA ASP A 127 -10.07 -5.66 -3.35
C ASP A 127 -11.31 -6.36 -2.75
N THR A 128 -11.23 -7.05 -1.63
CA THR A 128 -10.12 -7.37 -0.73
C THR A 128 -10.06 -8.88 -0.45
N ILE A 129 -8.94 -9.37 0.04
CA ILE A 129 -8.72 -10.81 0.30
C ILE A 129 -9.84 -11.46 1.13
N LYS A 130 -10.42 -10.76 2.11
CA LYS A 130 -11.47 -11.28 3.00
C LYS A 130 -12.70 -11.87 2.27
N ASP A 131 -12.91 -11.43 1.02
CA ASP A 131 -14.04 -11.85 0.22
C ASP A 131 -13.74 -13.09 -0.62
N PHE A 132 -12.48 -13.49 -0.70
CA PHE A 132 -12.02 -14.67 -1.42
C PHE A 132 -11.82 -15.88 -0.50
N ILE A 133 -11.43 -15.66 0.76
CA ILE A 133 -11.09 -16.73 1.71
C ILE A 133 -11.62 -16.45 3.11
N ASP A 134 -11.80 -17.54 3.88
CA ASP A 134 -12.06 -17.48 5.32
C ASP A 134 -10.72 -17.56 6.07
N PHE A 135 -10.42 -16.52 6.86
CA PHE A 135 -9.19 -16.45 7.66
C PHE A 135 -9.13 -17.46 8.82
N GLY A 136 -10.22 -18.16 9.10
CA GLY A 136 -10.22 -19.26 10.08
C GLY A 136 -9.45 -20.51 9.64
N SER A 137 -9.04 -20.58 8.36
CA SER A 137 -8.36 -21.74 7.76
C SER A 137 -7.00 -21.35 7.18
N ALA A 138 -5.91 -21.73 7.87
CA ALA A 138 -4.53 -21.50 7.42
C ALA A 138 -4.24 -22.04 5.99
N GLY A 139 -4.86 -23.15 5.61
CA GLY A 139 -4.72 -23.73 4.28
C GLY A 139 -5.29 -22.86 3.17
N GLN A 140 -6.34 -22.08 3.44
CA GLN A 140 -6.96 -21.22 2.43
C GLN A 140 -6.08 -20.03 2.06
N ALA A 141 -5.40 -19.42 3.02
CA ALA A 141 -4.47 -18.32 2.75
C ALA A 141 -3.34 -18.76 1.81
N LYS A 142 -2.75 -19.93 2.07
CA LYS A 142 -1.72 -20.51 1.20
C LYS A 142 -2.27 -20.82 -0.19
N ALA A 143 -3.44 -21.45 -0.28
CA ALA A 143 -4.07 -21.78 -1.56
C ALA A 143 -4.37 -20.52 -2.39
N PHE A 144 -4.91 -19.48 -1.76
CA PHE A 144 -5.15 -18.19 -2.41
C PHE A 144 -3.84 -17.57 -2.92
N MET A 145 -2.81 -17.49 -2.09
CA MET A 145 -1.55 -16.89 -2.50
C MET A 145 -0.84 -17.69 -3.59
N ASN A 146 -1.03 -19.01 -3.66
CA ASN A 146 -0.54 -19.80 -4.79
C ASN A 146 -1.20 -19.36 -6.11
N LEU A 147 -2.52 -19.10 -6.13
CA LEU A 147 -3.20 -18.57 -7.32
C LEU A 147 -2.65 -17.19 -7.73
N ILE A 148 -2.39 -16.33 -6.76
CA ILE A 148 -1.79 -15.00 -7.00
C ILE A 148 -0.39 -15.14 -7.62
N VAL A 149 0.43 -16.05 -7.09
CA VAL A 149 1.77 -16.34 -7.62
C VAL A 149 1.68 -16.89 -9.03
N GLU A 150 0.74 -17.82 -9.34
CA GLU A 150 0.56 -18.34 -10.69
C GLU A 150 0.17 -17.23 -11.69
N ILE A 151 -0.66 -16.28 -11.30
CA ILE A 151 -1.01 -15.11 -12.12
C ILE A 151 0.23 -14.24 -12.37
N ARG A 152 1.03 -13.95 -11.32
CA ARG A 152 2.28 -13.22 -11.45
C ARG A 152 3.28 -13.94 -12.36
N ASP A 153 3.45 -15.24 -12.17
CA ASP A 153 4.42 -16.05 -12.93
C ASP A 153 4.02 -16.16 -14.42
N ALA A 154 2.74 -15.89 -14.75
CA ALA A 154 2.27 -15.70 -16.12
C ALA A 154 2.54 -14.29 -16.69
N GLY A 155 3.30 -13.45 -16.00
CA GLY A 155 3.73 -12.11 -16.42
C GLY A 155 2.92 -10.94 -15.85
N ALA A 156 1.88 -11.21 -15.04
CA ALA A 156 1.06 -10.14 -14.48
C ALA A 156 1.75 -9.36 -13.36
N THR A 157 1.35 -8.10 -13.20
CA THR A 157 1.53 -7.35 -11.96
C THR A 157 0.29 -7.54 -11.09
N VAL A 158 0.45 -7.74 -9.79
CA VAL A 158 -0.68 -7.97 -8.89
C VAL A 158 -0.63 -7.02 -7.70
N LEU A 159 -1.71 -6.27 -7.50
CA LEU A 159 -1.94 -5.43 -6.32
C LEU A 159 -3.02 -6.08 -5.45
N VAL A 160 -2.68 -6.40 -4.21
CA VAL A 160 -3.58 -7.09 -3.28
C VAL A 160 -3.88 -6.18 -2.10
N LEU A 161 -5.16 -5.95 -1.82
CA LEU A 161 -5.60 -5.19 -0.65
C LEU A 161 -6.05 -6.12 0.47
N HIS A 162 -5.59 -5.82 1.69
CA HIS A 162 -5.87 -6.65 2.85
C HIS A 162 -6.25 -5.82 4.09
N HIS A 163 -6.89 -6.47 5.05
CA HIS A 163 -7.16 -5.87 6.36
C HIS A 163 -6.04 -6.20 7.35
N SER A 164 -5.68 -5.22 8.20
CA SER A 164 -4.81 -5.48 9.35
C SER A 164 -5.54 -6.27 10.44
N THR A 165 -4.77 -6.80 11.40
CA THR A 165 -5.31 -7.36 12.64
C THR A 165 -6.04 -6.27 13.45
N LYS A 166 -6.95 -6.67 14.36
CA LYS A 166 -7.69 -5.75 15.25
C LYS A 166 -6.77 -4.83 16.08
N ASN A 167 -5.52 -5.24 16.32
CA ASN A 167 -4.54 -4.47 17.09
C ASN A 167 -3.61 -3.62 16.21
N GLU A 168 -3.89 -3.50 14.91
CA GLU A 168 -3.11 -2.69 13.94
C GLU A 168 -1.61 -3.07 13.82
N LYS A 169 -1.19 -4.19 14.44
CA LYS A 169 0.23 -4.56 14.56
C LYS A 169 0.74 -5.53 13.49
N GLY A 170 0.02 -5.67 12.37
CA GLY A 170 0.44 -6.53 11.28
C GLY A 170 -0.68 -7.03 10.39
N ILE A 171 -0.31 -7.86 9.44
CA ILE A 171 -1.25 -8.48 8.50
C ILE A 171 -2.15 -9.45 9.26
N SER A 172 -3.47 -9.38 9.00
CA SER A 172 -4.41 -10.37 9.50
C SER A 172 -4.25 -11.67 8.72
N GLY A 173 -3.94 -12.77 9.40
CA GLY A 173 -3.88 -14.10 8.77
C GLY A 173 -2.49 -14.74 8.76
N ASP A 174 -2.20 -15.53 7.73
CA ASP A 174 -1.11 -16.47 7.66
C ASP A 174 0.20 -15.83 7.18
N GLN A 175 1.33 -16.42 7.59
CA GLN A 175 2.67 -16.17 7.05
C GLN A 175 2.73 -16.33 5.51
N ALA A 176 1.77 -17.03 4.92
CA ALA A 176 1.66 -17.19 3.48
C ALA A 176 1.61 -15.84 2.72
N PHE A 177 0.95 -14.81 3.29
CA PHE A 177 0.91 -13.48 2.68
C PHE A 177 2.30 -12.85 2.60
N ILE A 178 3.09 -12.97 3.68
CA ILE A 178 4.44 -12.42 3.74
C ILE A 178 5.37 -13.19 2.79
N ASN A 179 5.26 -14.52 2.79
CA ASN A 179 6.16 -15.37 2.01
C ASN A 179 5.93 -15.27 0.49
N SER A 180 4.71 -14.94 0.06
CA SER A 180 4.34 -14.93 -1.36
C SER A 180 4.21 -13.53 -1.97
N SER A 181 4.30 -12.47 -1.17
CA SER A 181 4.36 -11.10 -1.67
C SER A 181 5.81 -10.67 -1.88
N ASP A 182 6.03 -9.87 -2.92
CA ASP A 182 7.35 -9.26 -3.18
C ASP A 182 7.54 -8.01 -2.33
N ASN A 183 6.48 -7.19 -2.22
CA ASN A 183 6.49 -5.98 -1.41
C ASN A 183 5.21 -5.86 -0.58
N ILE A 184 5.34 -5.42 0.66
CA ILE A 184 4.20 -5.25 1.57
C ILE A 184 4.28 -3.88 2.23
N TYR A 185 3.16 -3.17 2.16
CA TYR A 185 3.01 -1.86 2.77
C TYR A 185 1.92 -1.86 3.83
N SER A 186 2.19 -1.20 4.94
CA SER A 186 1.13 -0.70 5.81
C SER A 186 0.62 0.64 5.28
N LEU A 187 -0.70 0.80 5.22
CA LEU A 187 -1.36 2.03 4.79
C LEU A 187 -2.03 2.70 5.97
N ARG A 188 -1.81 4.01 6.09
CA ARG A 188 -2.54 4.88 7.01
C ARG A 188 -3.07 6.09 6.24
N GLN A 189 -4.38 6.35 6.33
CA GLN A 189 -4.91 7.66 5.93
C GLN A 189 -4.52 8.66 7.00
N THR A 190 -3.76 9.66 6.63
CA THR A 190 -3.16 10.63 7.56
C THR A 190 -3.96 11.91 7.65
N ASN A 191 -4.52 12.36 6.55
CA ASN A 191 -5.27 13.61 6.48
C ASN A 191 -6.40 13.52 5.44
N ARG A 192 -7.33 14.46 5.52
CA ARG A 192 -8.33 14.73 4.48
C ARG A 192 -8.55 16.24 4.39
N ASP A 193 -8.39 16.79 3.21
CA ASP A 193 -8.65 18.19 2.89
C ASP A 193 -9.62 18.26 1.71
N GLY A 194 -10.87 18.59 1.98
CA GLY A 194 -11.93 18.60 1.00
C GLY A 194 -12.09 17.26 0.30
N ASP A 195 -11.82 17.23 -1.00
CA ASP A 195 -11.89 16.04 -1.86
C ASP A 195 -10.54 15.27 -1.92
N LYS A 196 -9.49 15.73 -1.25
CA LYS A 196 -8.21 15.04 -1.19
C LYS A 196 -8.08 14.16 0.04
N LEU A 197 -7.68 12.92 -0.16
CA LEU A 197 -7.30 11.97 0.87
C LEU A 197 -5.78 11.79 0.86
N TYR A 198 -5.14 11.89 2.00
CA TYR A 198 -3.68 11.75 2.14
C TYR A 198 -3.33 10.42 2.80
N PHE A 199 -2.34 9.75 2.26
CA PHE A 199 -1.94 8.39 2.63
C PHE A 199 -0.44 8.30 2.88
N ALA A 200 -0.06 7.73 4.02
CA ALA A 200 1.29 7.25 4.26
C ALA A 200 1.34 5.74 4.04
N LEU A 201 2.29 5.29 3.24
CA LEU A 201 2.61 3.88 3.01
C LEU A 201 4.01 3.62 3.57
N GLU A 202 4.10 2.70 4.53
CA GLU A 202 5.35 2.28 5.15
C GLU A 202 5.69 0.86 4.71
N VAL A 203 6.89 0.65 4.22
CA VAL A 203 7.38 -0.68 3.81
C VAL A 203 7.54 -1.56 5.03
N THR A 204 6.82 -2.68 5.06
CA THR A 204 6.94 -3.67 6.15
C THR A 204 7.67 -4.94 5.71
N HIS A 205 7.69 -5.21 4.41
CA HIS A 205 8.47 -6.27 3.79
C HIS A 205 8.81 -5.88 2.35
N ALA A 206 10.04 -6.16 1.91
CA ALA A 206 10.47 -5.89 0.55
C ALA A 206 11.47 -6.94 0.06
N ARG A 207 11.32 -7.38 -1.18
CA ARG A 207 12.32 -8.14 -1.94
C ARG A 207 13.00 -7.27 -3.00
N GLY A 208 12.35 -6.17 -3.42
CA GLY A 208 12.84 -5.23 -4.42
C GLY A 208 13.28 -3.88 -3.81
N LEU A 209 13.67 -2.97 -4.70
CA LEU A 209 14.06 -1.60 -4.36
C LEU A 209 12.80 -0.73 -4.23
N VAL A 210 12.14 -0.84 -3.09
CA VAL A 210 10.95 -0.05 -2.74
C VAL A 210 11.21 0.77 -1.49
N GLU A 211 10.45 1.86 -1.32
CA GLU A 211 10.62 2.81 -0.22
C GLU A 211 9.27 3.25 0.35
N ASP A 212 9.29 3.87 1.52
CA ASP A 212 8.10 4.51 2.09
C ASP A 212 7.60 5.61 1.16
N LYS A 213 6.29 5.67 0.96
CA LYS A 213 5.65 6.63 0.06
C LYS A 213 4.55 7.41 0.77
N ASN A 214 4.38 8.65 0.34
CA ASN A 214 3.24 9.47 0.72
C ASN A 214 2.49 9.86 -0.55
N TYR A 215 1.18 9.65 -0.55
CA TYR A 215 0.32 10.00 -1.69
C TYR A 215 -0.88 10.78 -1.24
N SER A 216 -1.38 11.65 -2.13
CA SER A 216 -2.76 12.11 -2.08
C SER A 216 -3.55 11.55 -3.25
N VAL A 217 -4.84 11.32 -3.02
CA VAL A 217 -5.82 10.95 -4.04
C VAL A 217 -6.95 11.97 -4.00
N ASP A 218 -7.19 12.63 -5.13
CA ASP A 218 -8.36 13.46 -5.32
C ASP A 218 -9.58 12.56 -5.61
N THR A 219 -10.62 12.64 -4.79
CA THR A 219 -11.79 11.75 -4.89
C THR A 219 -12.72 12.07 -6.04
N GLN A 220 -12.59 13.26 -6.65
CA GLN A 220 -13.39 13.67 -7.82
C GLN A 220 -12.74 13.25 -9.13
N SER A 221 -11.41 13.17 -9.19
CA SER A 221 -10.67 12.87 -10.40
C SER A 221 -9.89 11.57 -10.35
N LEU A 222 -9.77 10.93 -9.18
CA LEU A 222 -8.87 9.81 -8.90
C LEU A 222 -7.39 10.10 -9.23
N THR A 223 -7.01 11.37 -9.28
CA THR A 223 -5.62 11.74 -9.52
C THR A 223 -4.77 11.37 -8.31
N LEU A 224 -3.78 10.51 -8.54
CA LEU A 224 -2.78 10.11 -7.56
C LEU A 224 -1.56 11.02 -7.67
N VAL A 225 -1.19 11.70 -6.59
CA VAL A 225 -0.02 12.57 -6.51
C VAL A 225 0.90 12.08 -5.40
N GLU A 226 2.19 11.97 -5.69
CA GLU A 226 3.20 11.70 -4.67
C GLU A 226 3.50 12.99 -3.90
N GLU A 227 3.34 12.93 -2.57
CA GLU A 227 3.52 14.07 -1.68
C GLU A 227 4.93 14.08 -1.09
N ILE A 228 5.74 15.02 -1.52
CA ILE A 228 7.12 15.20 -1.03
C ILE A 228 7.12 16.00 0.29
N ASP A 229 6.21 16.98 0.41
CA ASP A 229 6.07 17.75 1.64
C ASP A 229 5.24 16.97 2.67
N VAL A 230 5.92 16.41 3.65
CA VAL A 230 5.29 15.64 4.73
C VAL A 230 4.34 16.49 5.59
N SER A 231 4.45 17.83 5.56
CA SER A 231 3.58 18.71 6.34
C SER A 231 2.12 18.63 5.91
N VAL A 232 1.84 18.39 4.63
CA VAL A 232 0.47 18.24 4.11
C VAL A 232 -0.21 16.95 4.58
N MET A 233 0.58 16.01 5.09
CA MET A 233 0.10 14.73 5.62
C MET A 233 -0.46 14.84 7.04
N LEU A 234 -0.25 15.97 7.71
CA LEU A 234 -0.67 16.18 9.08
C LEU A 234 -2.11 16.68 9.12
N ASP A 235 -2.90 16.19 10.08
CA ASP A 235 -4.15 16.85 10.40
C ASP A 235 -3.90 18.22 11.05
N GLU A 236 -4.95 19.05 11.15
CA GLU A 236 -4.83 20.41 11.68
C GLU A 236 -4.19 20.44 13.09
N HIS A 237 -4.60 19.50 13.96
CA HIS A 237 -4.07 19.39 15.32
C HIS A 237 -2.60 18.94 15.35
N GLU A 238 -2.25 17.95 14.55
CA GLU A 238 -0.85 17.48 14.40
C GLU A 238 0.01 18.59 13.81
N SER A 239 -0.49 19.30 12.79
CA SER A 239 0.21 20.41 12.15
C SER A 239 0.54 21.52 13.13
N GLU A 240 -0.45 21.95 13.94
CA GLU A 240 -0.25 22.96 14.97
C GLU A 240 0.78 22.51 16.03
N PHE A 241 0.67 21.26 16.47
CA PHE A 241 1.60 20.69 17.44
C PHE A 241 3.02 20.60 16.87
N VAL A 242 3.18 20.08 15.65
CA VAL A 242 4.49 19.96 14.99
C VAL A 242 5.13 21.33 14.78
N HIS A 243 4.34 22.33 14.34
CA HIS A 243 4.82 23.70 14.18
C HIS A 243 5.39 24.25 15.49
N LYS A 244 4.61 24.20 16.57
CA LYS A 244 5.04 24.67 17.91
C LYS A 244 6.27 23.89 18.42
N ALA A 245 6.29 22.57 18.22
CA ALA A 245 7.42 21.75 18.66
C ALA A 245 8.71 22.11 17.91
N ARG A 246 8.63 22.35 16.61
CA ARG A 246 9.78 22.81 15.81
C ARG A 246 10.31 24.15 16.26
N GLU A 247 9.46 25.13 16.58
CA GLU A 247 9.87 26.43 17.12
C GLU A 247 10.63 26.25 18.45
N VAL A 248 10.05 25.51 19.40
CA VAL A 248 10.69 25.27 20.71
C VAL A 248 12.04 24.54 20.55
N LEU A 249 12.15 23.59 19.61
CA LEU A 249 13.38 22.86 19.37
C LEU A 249 14.44 23.70 18.64
N ARG A 250 14.05 24.65 17.77
CA ARG A 250 15.00 25.62 17.15
C ARG A 250 15.65 26.49 18.20
N ASP A 251 14.86 26.96 19.17
CA ASP A 251 15.36 27.82 20.25
C ASP A 251 16.20 27.04 21.28
N THR A 252 16.21 25.73 21.22
CA THR A 252 16.88 24.87 22.20
C THR A 252 17.95 24.00 21.51
N LYS A 253 19.15 24.60 21.25
CA LYS A 253 20.26 23.92 20.52
C LYS A 253 20.69 22.58 21.14
N GLU A 254 20.62 22.45 22.46
CA GLU A 254 20.99 21.21 23.16
C GLU A 254 19.91 20.12 23.05
N GLY A 255 18.72 20.47 22.56
CA GLY A 255 17.56 19.59 22.50
C GLY A 255 16.86 19.43 23.86
N LEU A 256 15.73 18.75 23.85
CA LEU A 256 14.87 18.55 25.03
C LEU A 256 14.44 17.09 25.15
N ASN A 257 14.32 16.60 26.38
CA ASN A 257 13.63 15.33 26.59
C ASN A 257 12.11 15.51 26.44
N LYS A 258 11.40 14.40 26.24
CA LYS A 258 9.94 14.37 25.99
C LYS A 258 9.15 15.20 27.02
N SER A 259 9.40 14.97 28.30
CA SER A 259 8.66 15.66 29.37
C SER A 259 8.90 17.16 29.40
N LYS A 260 10.13 17.60 29.15
CA LYS A 260 10.46 19.03 29.08
C LYS A 260 9.87 19.69 27.83
N LEU A 261 9.90 18.98 26.69
CA LEU A 261 9.33 19.49 25.45
C LEU A 261 7.81 19.65 25.56
N LEU A 262 7.10 18.63 26.04
CA LEU A 262 5.66 18.70 26.27
C LEU A 262 5.30 19.82 27.25
N SER A 263 6.06 19.98 28.34
CA SER A 263 5.83 21.07 29.31
C SER A 263 6.02 22.46 28.72
N LYS A 264 7.06 22.66 27.86
CA LYS A 264 7.27 23.94 27.16
C LYS A 264 6.17 24.23 26.13
N LEU A 265 5.55 23.21 25.58
CA LEU A 265 4.42 23.31 24.65
C LEU A 265 3.07 23.53 25.36
N GLY A 266 3.06 23.59 26.72
CA GLY A 266 1.86 23.78 27.51
C GLY A 266 1.06 22.50 27.79
N TYR A 267 1.61 21.31 27.50
CA TYR A 267 0.98 20.04 27.76
C TYR A 267 1.47 19.38 29.05
N ARG A 268 0.71 18.41 29.54
CA ARG A 268 1.15 17.60 30.70
C ARG A 268 2.38 16.77 30.30
N LYS A 269 3.32 16.61 31.24
CA LYS A 269 4.59 15.87 31.02
C LYS A 269 4.40 14.40 30.61
N ASP A 270 3.27 13.83 30.99
CA ASP A 270 2.84 12.44 30.75
C ASP A 270 1.73 12.34 29.70
N ASP A 271 1.48 13.39 28.93
CA ASP A 271 0.47 13.40 27.88
C ASP A 271 0.79 12.33 26.82
N LYS A 272 -0.09 11.32 26.76
CA LYS A 272 0.12 10.17 25.90
C LYS A 272 -0.09 10.50 24.42
N ARG A 273 -1.12 11.33 24.11
CA ARG A 273 -1.47 11.69 22.74
C ARG A 273 -0.35 12.49 22.09
N HIS A 274 0.02 13.62 22.67
CA HIS A 274 1.09 14.47 22.14
C HIS A 274 2.47 13.79 22.22
N GLY A 275 2.64 12.95 23.24
CA GLY A 275 3.83 12.11 23.34
C GLY A 275 3.95 11.04 22.25
N SER A 276 2.84 10.54 21.71
CA SER A 276 2.82 9.65 20.54
C SER A 276 3.21 10.41 19.28
N ILE A 277 2.63 11.58 19.06
CA ILE A 277 2.97 12.45 17.91
C ILE A 277 4.48 12.76 17.89
N LEU A 278 5.10 13.05 19.06
CA LEU A 278 6.54 13.25 19.12
C LEU A 278 7.36 12.05 18.66
N GLU A 279 6.94 10.82 19.02
CA GLU A 279 7.66 9.60 18.65
C GLU A 279 7.43 9.25 17.17
N GLU A 280 6.22 9.42 16.65
CA GLU A 280 5.85 9.10 15.27
C GLU A 280 6.61 9.95 14.25
N HIS A 281 6.92 11.19 14.61
CA HIS A 281 7.59 12.12 13.71
C HIS A 281 9.12 12.20 13.91
N VAL A 282 9.69 11.26 14.66
CA VAL A 282 11.16 11.11 14.73
C VAL A 282 11.69 10.70 13.36
N GLY A 283 12.76 11.38 12.94
CA GLY A 283 13.34 11.19 11.61
C GLY A 283 12.71 12.08 10.53
N ARG A 284 11.48 12.57 10.73
CA ARG A 284 10.78 13.49 9.80
C ARG A 284 11.07 14.95 10.16
N PHE A 285 10.65 15.41 11.31
CA PHE A 285 10.78 16.82 11.75
C PHE A 285 11.87 17.04 12.78
N TRP A 286 12.26 16.02 13.51
CA TRP A 286 13.31 16.06 14.53
C TRP A 286 14.07 14.73 14.59
N SER A 287 15.28 14.81 15.11
CA SER A 287 16.12 13.65 15.41
C SER A 287 16.05 13.33 16.90
N VAL A 288 16.36 12.09 17.27
CA VAL A 288 16.45 11.64 18.66
C VAL A 288 17.85 11.08 18.94
N LYS A 289 18.51 11.61 19.96
CA LYS A 289 19.74 11.04 20.51
C LYS A 289 19.47 10.53 21.93
N ARG A 290 20.01 9.36 22.27
CA ARG A 290 19.96 8.86 23.65
C ARG A 290 21.16 9.36 24.44
N GLU A 291 20.89 10.03 25.55
CA GLU A 291 21.87 10.48 26.51
C GLU A 291 21.52 9.93 27.89
N ARG A 292 22.39 9.11 28.49
CA ARG A 292 22.13 8.43 29.79
C ARG A 292 20.75 7.78 29.88
N ASN A 293 20.37 7.01 28.86
CA ASN A 293 19.06 6.36 28.70
C ASN A 293 17.84 7.29 28.53
N ILE A 294 18.03 8.60 28.37
CA ILE A 294 16.98 9.56 28.10
C ILE A 294 17.00 9.93 26.61
N LYS A 295 15.85 9.90 25.95
CA LYS A 295 15.68 10.38 24.58
C LYS A 295 15.69 11.91 24.57
N ILE A 296 16.59 12.51 23.80
CA ILE A 296 16.69 13.96 23.58
C ILE A 296 16.28 14.24 22.13
N PHE A 297 15.22 15.01 21.97
CA PHE A 297 14.71 15.48 20.69
C PHE A 297 15.46 16.74 20.26
N ARG A 298 15.89 16.80 19.00
CA ARG A 298 16.58 17.95 18.38
C ARG A 298 15.94 18.24 17.05
N ILE A 299 15.86 19.52 16.67
CA ILE A 299 15.41 19.89 15.33
C ILE A 299 16.25 19.19 14.26
N LYS A 300 15.60 18.74 13.21
CA LYS A 300 16.27 18.23 12.01
C LYS A 300 16.43 19.42 11.05
N GLU A 301 17.65 19.76 10.72
CA GLU A 301 18.00 20.77 9.72
C GLU A 301 17.66 20.32 8.31
#